data_cfc4303b52cb15839db8ca00233d67d2
#
_entry.id   cfc4303b52cb15839db8ca00233d67d2
#
_cell.length_a   1.000
_cell.length_b   1.000
_cell.length_c   1.000
_cell.angle_alpha   90.00
_cell.angle_beta   90.00
_cell.angle_gamma   90.00
#
_symmetry.space_group_name_H-M   'P 1'
#
loop_
_entity.id
_entity.type
_entity.pdbx_description
1 polymer ?
#
loop_
_entity_poly.entity_id
_entity_poly.type
_entity_poly.pdbx_seq_one_letter_code
_entity_poly.pdbx_strand_id
1 'polypeptide(L)'
;MLKYFLKNKTLILKLAKRDIDSKYKGSFIGGFWAVVNPVIMLCVYSFVFSEVFKAKWGSLEGGKGTFAVVLFAGLIIFNFLAECLSRGPTLFTSNVNYVKKVVFPLGCLPFSIFLSAVFNFFISFIILLIAQLIVFNSVPWTILFFPLLLIPLFLIGFSLIVIFSTIGVYFRDIAQAVPIIITFLMFLSPIFYPLSAIPKSFQDVMMY
;
A
#
# COMPACT_ATOMS: atom_id res chain seq x y z
N MET A 1 -18.32 -8.07 10.92
CA MET A 1 -17.80 -7.51 9.67
C MET A 1 -18.14 -8.36 8.45
N LEU A 2 -17.82 -9.64 8.42
CA LEU A 2 -18.06 -10.53 7.27
C LEU A 2 -19.54 -10.58 6.84
N LYS A 3 -20.47 -10.73 7.78
CA LYS A 3 -21.92 -10.75 7.51
C LYS A 3 -22.44 -9.45 6.88
N TYR A 4 -21.89 -8.30 7.31
CA TYR A 4 -22.21 -7.00 6.73
C TYR A 4 -21.69 -6.85 5.31
N PHE A 5 -20.44 -7.28 5.07
CA PHE A 5 -19.84 -7.32 3.73
C PHE A 5 -20.68 -8.18 2.77
N LEU A 6 -21.02 -9.40 3.16
CA LEU A 6 -21.82 -10.33 2.34
C LEU A 6 -23.19 -9.74 1.97
N LYS A 7 -23.87 -9.09 2.93
CA LYS A 7 -25.18 -8.46 2.69
C LYS A 7 -25.12 -7.32 1.66
N ASN A 8 -24.02 -6.54 1.65
CA ASN A 8 -23.86 -5.35 0.81
C ASN A 8 -22.82 -5.54 -0.32
N LYS A 9 -22.42 -6.77 -0.62
CA LYS A 9 -21.34 -7.12 -1.55
C LYS A 9 -21.42 -6.39 -2.90
N THR A 10 -22.60 -6.39 -3.52
CA THR A 10 -22.79 -5.76 -4.84
C THR A 10 -22.58 -4.25 -4.80
N LEU A 11 -23.04 -3.61 -3.75
CA LEU A 11 -22.84 -2.16 -3.56
C LEU A 11 -21.38 -1.83 -3.31
N ILE A 12 -20.72 -2.57 -2.42
CA ILE A 12 -19.29 -2.38 -2.10
C ILE A 12 -18.44 -2.55 -3.35
N LEU A 13 -18.66 -3.59 -4.15
CA LEU A 13 -17.90 -3.82 -5.39
C LEU A 13 -18.11 -2.71 -6.43
N LYS A 14 -19.35 -2.22 -6.59
CA LYS A 14 -19.65 -1.11 -7.50
C LYS A 14 -18.97 0.19 -7.03
N LEU A 15 -18.94 0.44 -5.73
CA LEU A 15 -18.26 1.61 -5.16
C LEU A 15 -16.75 1.49 -5.33
N ALA A 16 -16.16 0.32 -5.05
CA ALA A 16 -14.73 0.07 -5.24
C ALA A 16 -14.32 0.24 -6.70
N LYS A 17 -15.08 -0.33 -7.64
CA LYS A 17 -14.83 -0.15 -9.07
C LYS A 17 -14.87 1.32 -9.46
N ARG A 18 -15.93 2.05 -9.05
CA ARG A 18 -16.04 3.49 -9.30
C ARG A 18 -14.85 4.26 -8.72
N ASP A 19 -14.38 3.88 -7.54
CA ASP A 19 -13.25 4.50 -6.88
C ASP A 19 -11.96 4.29 -7.68
N ILE A 20 -11.70 3.06 -8.14
CA ILE A 20 -10.58 2.74 -9.02
C ILE A 20 -10.66 3.53 -10.32
N ASP A 21 -11.82 3.50 -10.98
CA ASP A 21 -12.03 4.21 -12.25
C ASP A 21 -11.83 5.73 -12.07
N SER A 22 -12.26 6.30 -10.94
CA SER A 22 -12.15 7.73 -10.66
C SER A 22 -10.71 8.23 -10.49
N LYS A 23 -9.80 7.37 -10.02
CA LYS A 23 -8.36 7.70 -9.88
C LYS A 23 -7.71 7.99 -11.24
N TYR A 24 -8.20 7.35 -12.29
CA TYR A 24 -7.62 7.42 -13.64
C TYR A 24 -8.52 8.12 -14.65
N LYS A 25 -9.66 8.67 -14.19
CA LYS A 25 -10.62 9.37 -15.04
C LYS A 25 -10.00 10.64 -15.61
N GLY A 26 -10.12 10.79 -16.94
CA GLY A 26 -9.55 11.93 -17.66
C GLY A 26 -8.11 11.73 -18.16
N SER A 27 -7.48 10.60 -17.83
CA SER A 27 -6.19 10.21 -18.39
C SER A 27 -6.36 9.48 -19.72
N PHE A 28 -5.46 9.76 -20.68
CA PHE A 28 -5.44 9.09 -22.00
C PHE A 28 -5.28 7.57 -21.90
N ILE A 29 -4.49 7.11 -20.94
CA ILE A 29 -4.17 5.68 -20.72
C ILE A 29 -5.14 5.03 -19.73
N GLY A 30 -5.97 5.82 -19.02
CA GLY A 30 -6.99 5.32 -18.10
C GLY A 30 -6.42 4.42 -16.98
N GLY A 31 -7.12 3.32 -16.72
CA GLY A 31 -6.76 2.36 -15.65
C GLY A 31 -5.41 1.66 -15.83
N PHE A 32 -4.78 1.74 -17.02
CA PHE A 32 -3.44 1.17 -17.26
C PHE A 32 -2.36 1.83 -16.37
N TRP A 33 -2.60 3.06 -15.89
CA TRP A 33 -1.72 3.72 -14.92
C TRP A 33 -1.54 2.92 -13.61
N ALA A 34 -2.48 2.07 -13.27
CA ALA A 34 -2.33 1.19 -12.10
C ALA A 34 -1.15 0.20 -12.26
N VAL A 35 -0.82 -0.16 -13.49
CA VAL A 35 0.32 -1.03 -13.82
C VAL A 35 1.58 -0.21 -14.10
N VAL A 36 1.44 0.89 -14.84
CA VAL A 36 2.57 1.73 -15.28
C VAL A 36 3.30 2.35 -14.09
N ASN A 37 2.57 2.88 -13.09
CA ASN A 37 3.18 3.51 -11.94
C ASN A 37 4.12 2.58 -11.15
N PRO A 38 3.72 1.37 -10.71
CA PRO A 38 4.62 0.45 -10.02
C PRO A 38 5.81 0.01 -10.89
N VAL A 39 5.60 -0.18 -12.21
CA VAL A 39 6.69 -0.54 -13.13
C VAL A 39 7.72 0.58 -13.23
N ILE A 40 7.29 1.83 -13.43
CA ILE A 40 8.20 2.98 -13.46
C ILE A 40 8.95 3.11 -12.15
N MET A 41 8.27 2.96 -11.00
CA MET A 41 8.92 3.04 -9.69
C MET A 41 9.96 1.95 -9.51
N LEU A 42 9.65 0.71 -9.91
CA LEU A 42 10.63 -0.38 -9.88
C LEU A 42 11.86 -0.08 -10.76
N CYS A 43 11.65 0.45 -11.98
CA CYS A 43 12.73 0.85 -12.87
C CYS A 43 13.60 1.96 -12.25
N VAL A 44 12.98 2.98 -11.68
CA VAL A 44 13.69 4.08 -11.01
C VAL A 44 14.51 3.56 -9.82
N TYR A 45 13.92 2.75 -8.95
CA TYR A 45 14.65 2.16 -7.82
C TYR A 45 15.78 1.24 -8.29
N SER A 46 15.54 0.43 -9.32
CA SER A 46 16.57 -0.41 -9.90
C SER A 46 17.74 0.42 -10.42
N PHE A 47 17.48 1.48 -11.18
CA PHE A 47 18.51 2.37 -11.69
C PHE A 47 19.27 3.08 -10.56
N VAL A 48 18.56 3.75 -9.66
CA VAL A 48 19.17 4.56 -8.60
C VAL A 48 20.02 3.69 -7.66
N PHE A 49 19.46 2.59 -7.15
CA PHE A 49 20.15 1.80 -6.13
C PHE A 49 21.15 0.80 -6.72
N SER A 50 20.93 0.28 -7.93
CA SER A 50 21.86 -0.67 -8.53
C SER A 50 23.01 -0.01 -9.29
N GLU A 51 22.73 1.09 -10.05
CA GLU A 51 23.75 1.73 -10.86
C GLU A 51 24.41 2.95 -10.18
N VAL A 52 23.60 3.83 -9.54
CA VAL A 52 24.12 5.05 -8.93
C VAL A 52 24.74 4.78 -7.57
N PHE A 53 23.99 4.19 -6.65
CA PHE A 53 24.47 3.91 -5.30
C PHE A 53 25.30 2.63 -5.19
N LYS A 54 25.20 1.71 -6.17
CA LYS A 54 25.83 0.37 -6.12
C LYS A 54 25.56 -0.32 -4.78
N ALA A 55 24.35 -0.11 -4.26
CA ALA A 55 23.92 -0.56 -2.95
C ALA A 55 23.84 -2.10 -2.92
N LYS A 56 24.37 -2.69 -1.83
CA LYS A 56 24.29 -4.12 -1.56
C LYS A 56 23.42 -4.33 -0.31
N TRP A 57 22.52 -5.30 -0.36
CA TRP A 57 21.72 -5.67 0.80
C TRP A 57 22.41 -6.81 1.55
N GLY A 58 23.19 -6.46 2.60
CA GLY A 58 23.90 -7.42 3.44
C GLY A 58 24.90 -8.29 2.66
N SER A 59 24.92 -9.58 2.98
CA SER A 59 25.76 -10.59 2.35
C SER A 59 25.16 -11.23 1.08
N LEU A 60 24.03 -10.69 0.59
CA LEU A 60 23.45 -11.19 -0.65
C LEU A 60 24.36 -10.81 -1.82
N GLU A 61 25.22 -11.73 -2.23
CA GLU A 61 25.97 -11.70 -3.47
C GLU A 61 25.00 -11.88 -4.66
N GLY A 62 24.02 -10.98 -4.75
CA GLY A 62 23.07 -10.95 -5.86
C GLY A 62 23.58 -10.02 -6.94
N GLY A 63 23.24 -10.36 -8.19
CA GLY A 63 23.52 -9.53 -9.35
C GLY A 63 22.84 -8.17 -9.28
N LYS A 64 23.02 -7.37 -10.33
CA LYS A 64 22.34 -6.08 -10.51
C LYS A 64 20.84 -6.28 -10.40
N GLY A 65 20.18 -5.49 -9.56
CA GLY A 65 18.71 -5.53 -9.37
C GLY A 65 18.21 -6.24 -8.10
N THR A 66 19.04 -7.06 -7.44
CA THR A 66 18.64 -7.76 -6.19
C THR A 66 18.14 -6.78 -5.13
N PHE A 67 18.88 -5.70 -4.91
CA PHE A 67 18.50 -4.66 -3.95
C PHE A 67 17.16 -4.01 -4.31
N ALA A 68 16.94 -3.71 -5.60
CA ALA A 68 15.72 -3.08 -6.06
C ALA A 68 14.47 -3.95 -5.82
N VAL A 69 14.57 -5.26 -6.04
CA VAL A 69 13.47 -6.21 -5.80
C VAL A 69 13.13 -6.28 -4.30
N VAL A 70 14.14 -6.37 -3.44
CA VAL A 70 13.96 -6.41 -1.97
C VAL A 70 13.33 -5.10 -1.48
N LEU A 71 13.86 -3.95 -1.92
CA LEU A 71 13.33 -2.64 -1.60
C LEU A 71 11.88 -2.48 -2.08
N PHE A 72 11.59 -2.89 -3.30
CA PHE A 72 10.25 -2.81 -3.86
C PHE A 72 9.25 -3.69 -3.09
N ALA A 73 9.66 -4.86 -2.62
CA ALA A 73 8.83 -5.71 -1.76
C ALA A 73 8.43 -4.99 -0.46
N GLY A 74 9.35 -4.31 0.21
CA GLY A 74 9.04 -3.48 1.39
C GLY A 74 8.11 -2.32 1.06
N LEU A 75 8.37 -1.63 -0.06
CA LEU A 75 7.58 -0.50 -0.50
C LEU A 75 6.13 -0.86 -0.86
N ILE A 76 5.86 -2.04 -1.40
CA ILE A 76 4.48 -2.49 -1.68
C ILE A 76 3.65 -2.55 -0.40
N ILE A 77 4.21 -3.12 0.67
CA ILE A 77 3.56 -3.22 1.97
C ILE A 77 3.34 -1.81 2.56
N PHE A 78 4.38 -0.99 2.53
CA PHE A 78 4.32 0.38 3.02
C PHE A 78 3.29 1.21 2.25
N ASN A 79 3.31 1.18 0.92
CA ASN A 79 2.39 1.93 0.08
C ASN A 79 0.94 1.52 0.29
N PHE A 80 0.67 0.23 0.53
CA PHE A 80 -0.68 -0.23 0.89
C PHE A 80 -1.16 0.41 2.20
N LEU A 81 -0.34 0.38 3.24
CA LEU A 81 -0.68 1.01 4.53
C LEU A 81 -0.79 2.53 4.41
N ALA A 82 0.11 3.15 3.67
CA ALA A 82 0.10 4.59 3.39
C ALA A 82 -1.17 5.02 2.63
N GLU A 83 -1.61 4.23 1.64
CA GLU A 83 -2.87 4.48 0.92
C GLU A 83 -4.08 4.37 1.87
N CYS A 84 -4.12 3.34 2.71
CA CYS A 84 -5.18 3.18 3.71
C CYS A 84 -5.22 4.36 4.69
N LEU A 85 -4.06 4.78 5.17
CA LEU A 85 -3.91 5.87 6.13
C LEU A 85 -4.28 7.23 5.52
N SER A 86 -3.79 7.54 4.31
CA SER A 86 -3.99 8.84 3.67
C SER A 86 -5.44 9.09 3.25
N ARG A 87 -6.17 8.05 2.89
CA ARG A 87 -7.54 8.16 2.39
C ARG A 87 -8.60 8.09 3.49
N GLY A 88 -8.22 7.58 4.67
CA GLY A 88 -9.10 7.50 5.83
C GLY A 88 -9.74 8.83 6.20
N PRO A 89 -8.95 9.87 6.56
CA PRO A 89 -9.47 11.13 7.12
C PRO A 89 -10.51 11.84 6.27
N THR A 90 -10.39 11.77 4.95
CA THR A 90 -11.27 12.48 4.01
C THR A 90 -12.46 11.65 3.54
N LEU A 91 -12.58 10.38 3.96
CA LEU A 91 -13.56 9.44 3.45
C LEU A 91 -15.00 9.95 3.53
N PHE A 92 -15.44 10.37 4.71
CA PHE A 92 -16.80 10.84 4.91
C PHE A 92 -17.00 12.27 4.44
N THR A 93 -16.00 13.13 4.60
CA THR A 93 -16.07 14.54 4.19
C THR A 93 -16.09 14.71 2.67
N SER A 94 -15.41 13.85 1.92
CA SER A 94 -15.45 13.85 0.45
C SER A 94 -16.74 13.19 -0.12
N ASN A 95 -17.43 12.40 0.68
CA ASN A 95 -18.62 11.65 0.26
C ASN A 95 -19.93 12.13 0.94
N VAL A 96 -20.04 13.44 1.18
CA VAL A 96 -21.19 14.06 1.89
C VAL A 96 -22.55 13.67 1.30
N ASN A 97 -22.64 13.51 -0.02
CA ASN A 97 -23.88 13.12 -0.69
C ASN A 97 -24.38 11.73 -0.26
N TYR A 98 -23.49 10.81 0.09
CA TYR A 98 -23.87 9.50 0.63
C TYR A 98 -24.17 9.57 2.11
N VAL A 99 -23.46 10.41 2.86
CA VAL A 99 -23.67 10.61 4.31
C VAL A 99 -25.04 11.23 4.60
N LYS A 100 -25.49 12.16 3.77
CA LYS A 100 -26.80 12.83 3.93
C LYS A 100 -28.01 11.99 3.50
N LYS A 101 -27.80 10.87 2.80
CA LYS A 101 -28.90 9.99 2.37
C LYS A 101 -29.27 9.03 3.51
N VAL A 102 -30.49 9.12 4.00
CA VAL A 102 -31.00 8.37 5.17
C VAL A 102 -30.88 6.85 5.05
N VAL A 103 -30.91 6.30 3.84
CA VAL A 103 -30.95 4.84 3.59
C VAL A 103 -29.59 4.26 3.15
N PHE A 104 -28.52 5.09 3.09
CA PHE A 104 -27.24 4.59 2.61
C PHE A 104 -26.42 3.90 3.73
N PRO A 105 -25.98 2.65 3.54
CA PRO A 105 -25.18 1.93 4.52
C PRO A 105 -23.74 2.47 4.55
N LEU A 106 -23.46 3.43 5.44
CA LEU A 106 -22.17 4.16 5.54
C LEU A 106 -20.94 3.26 5.65
N GLY A 107 -21.09 2.09 6.30
CA GLY A 107 -20.00 1.13 6.40
C GLY A 107 -19.51 0.59 5.05
N CYS A 108 -20.23 0.77 3.94
CA CYS A 108 -19.77 0.38 2.62
C CYS A 108 -18.63 1.27 2.09
N LEU A 109 -18.49 2.51 2.58
CA LEU A 109 -17.46 3.43 2.16
C LEU A 109 -16.04 2.98 2.58
N PRO A 110 -15.77 2.63 3.87
CA PRO A 110 -14.49 2.06 4.25
C PRO A 110 -14.12 0.80 3.46
N PHE A 111 -15.09 -0.11 3.24
CA PHE A 111 -14.84 -1.31 2.44
C PHE A 111 -14.49 -1.00 0.99
N SER A 112 -15.09 0.03 0.38
CA SER A 112 -14.79 0.39 -1.02
C SER A 112 -13.36 0.90 -1.19
N ILE A 113 -12.89 1.77 -0.28
CA ILE A 113 -11.49 2.25 -0.28
C ILE A 113 -10.53 1.10 -0.01
N PHE A 114 -10.84 0.26 0.97
CA PHE A 114 -10.03 -0.90 1.28
C PHE A 114 -9.85 -1.83 0.07
N LEU A 115 -10.93 -2.17 -0.64
CA LEU A 115 -10.84 -3.00 -1.84
C LEU A 115 -10.05 -2.34 -2.96
N SER A 116 -10.15 -1.02 -3.12
CA SER A 116 -9.33 -0.26 -4.07
C SER A 116 -7.84 -0.31 -3.72
N ALA A 117 -7.48 -0.19 -2.44
CA ALA A 117 -6.10 -0.33 -1.98
C ALA A 117 -5.57 -1.76 -2.16
N VAL A 118 -6.38 -2.78 -1.85
CA VAL A 118 -6.07 -4.19 -2.07
C VAL A 118 -5.85 -4.47 -3.57
N PHE A 119 -6.64 -3.90 -4.45
CA PHE A 119 -6.46 -4.02 -5.91
C PHE A 119 -5.10 -3.47 -6.35
N ASN A 120 -4.72 -2.27 -5.91
CA ASN A 120 -3.41 -1.68 -6.22
C ASN A 120 -2.25 -2.51 -5.64
N PHE A 121 -2.42 -3.05 -4.43
CA PHE A 121 -1.47 -3.94 -3.79
C PHE A 121 -1.22 -5.20 -4.64
N PHE A 122 -2.28 -5.87 -5.11
CA PHE A 122 -2.14 -7.07 -5.93
C PHE A 122 -1.50 -6.79 -7.29
N ILE A 123 -1.78 -5.66 -7.94
CA ILE A 123 -1.09 -5.28 -9.18
C ILE A 123 0.41 -5.13 -8.92
N SER A 124 0.79 -4.38 -7.87
CA SER A 124 2.19 -4.19 -7.51
C SER A 124 2.87 -5.51 -7.13
N PHE A 125 2.14 -6.39 -6.47
CA PHE A 125 2.63 -7.72 -6.09
C PHE A 125 2.88 -8.62 -7.33
N ILE A 126 2.00 -8.60 -8.32
CA ILE A 126 2.21 -9.32 -9.59
C ILE A 126 3.47 -8.80 -10.30
N ILE A 127 3.67 -7.48 -10.32
CA ILE A 127 4.87 -6.87 -10.91
C ILE A 127 6.12 -7.29 -10.14
N LEU A 128 6.06 -7.36 -8.80
CA LEU A 128 7.15 -7.89 -7.97
C LEU A 128 7.48 -9.33 -8.34
N LEU A 129 6.48 -10.20 -8.53
CA LEU A 129 6.71 -11.59 -8.93
C LEU A 129 7.41 -11.71 -10.29
N ILE A 130 6.98 -10.89 -11.25
CA ILE A 130 7.62 -10.83 -12.58
C ILE A 130 9.08 -10.36 -12.42
N ALA A 131 9.33 -9.31 -11.65
CA ALA A 131 10.68 -8.82 -11.39
C ALA A 131 11.55 -9.87 -10.67
N GLN A 132 10.98 -10.59 -9.71
CA GLN A 132 11.64 -11.71 -9.00
C GLN A 132 12.08 -12.79 -9.99
N LEU A 133 11.21 -13.19 -10.91
CA LEU A 133 11.52 -14.18 -11.93
C LEU A 133 12.64 -13.72 -12.87
N ILE A 134 12.64 -12.44 -13.27
CA ILE A 134 13.64 -11.88 -14.18
C ILE A 134 15.03 -11.80 -13.50
N VAL A 135 15.07 -11.39 -12.22
CA VAL A 135 16.33 -11.15 -11.51
C VAL A 135 16.95 -12.44 -10.95
N PHE A 136 16.13 -13.33 -10.40
CA PHE A 136 16.60 -14.53 -9.68
C PHE A 136 16.39 -15.83 -10.43
N ASN A 137 15.68 -15.83 -11.57
CA ASN A 137 15.28 -17.02 -12.33
C ASN A 137 14.56 -18.11 -11.49
N SER A 138 14.08 -17.75 -10.30
CA SER A 138 13.43 -18.69 -9.38
C SER A 138 12.40 -17.97 -8.51
N VAL A 139 11.35 -18.69 -8.17
CA VAL A 139 10.35 -18.23 -7.20
C VAL A 139 10.58 -19.03 -5.91
N PRO A 140 10.85 -18.37 -4.77
CA PRO A 140 11.09 -19.07 -3.53
C PRO A 140 9.81 -19.75 -3.03
N TRP A 141 9.96 -20.94 -2.47
CA TRP A 141 8.86 -21.72 -1.88
C TRP A 141 8.10 -20.95 -0.78
N THR A 142 8.79 -20.02 -0.12
CA THR A 142 8.23 -19.15 0.92
C THR A 142 7.05 -18.31 0.44
N ILE A 143 6.89 -18.10 -0.87
CA ILE A 143 5.75 -17.37 -1.45
C ILE A 143 4.40 -18.05 -1.15
N LEU A 144 4.41 -19.37 -0.87
CA LEU A 144 3.22 -20.11 -0.48
C LEU A 144 2.66 -19.66 0.89
N PHE A 145 3.52 -19.14 1.78
CA PHE A 145 3.12 -18.59 3.08
C PHE A 145 2.70 -17.13 3.02
N PHE A 146 2.89 -16.48 1.86
CA PHE A 146 2.54 -15.07 1.69
C PHE A 146 1.06 -14.77 1.99
N PRO A 147 0.06 -15.57 1.57
CA PRO A 147 -1.34 -15.33 1.92
C PRO A 147 -1.60 -15.26 3.42
N LEU A 148 -0.85 -16.02 4.23
CA LEU A 148 -0.96 -16.00 5.68
C LEU A 148 -0.51 -14.65 6.26
N LEU A 149 0.55 -14.05 5.70
CA LEU A 149 1.05 -12.73 6.08
C LEU A 149 0.12 -11.59 5.64
N LEU A 150 -0.68 -11.80 4.58
CA LEU A 150 -1.64 -10.80 4.12
C LEU A 150 -2.81 -10.61 5.09
N ILE A 151 -3.19 -11.62 5.86
CA ILE A 151 -4.33 -11.53 6.80
C ILE A 151 -4.11 -10.40 7.82
N PRO A 152 -3.03 -10.38 8.62
CA PRO A 152 -2.80 -9.31 9.57
C PRO A 152 -2.59 -7.96 8.88
N LEU A 153 -1.89 -7.91 7.74
CA LEU A 153 -1.68 -6.70 6.97
C LEU A 153 -3.00 -6.05 6.54
N PHE A 154 -3.92 -6.83 6.00
CA PHE A 154 -5.23 -6.36 5.54
C PHE A 154 -6.14 -5.95 6.70
N LEU A 155 -6.06 -6.64 7.84
CA LEU A 155 -6.78 -6.25 9.05
C LEU A 155 -6.28 -4.90 9.58
N ILE A 156 -4.97 -4.69 9.64
CA ILE A 156 -4.38 -3.41 10.03
C ILE A 156 -4.81 -2.30 9.06
N GLY A 157 -4.66 -2.52 7.75
CA GLY A 157 -5.05 -1.54 6.73
C GLY A 157 -6.52 -1.14 6.82
N PHE A 158 -7.43 -2.11 6.98
CA PHE A 158 -8.86 -1.82 7.17
C PHE A 158 -9.14 -1.05 8.47
N SER A 159 -8.47 -1.44 9.57
CA SER A 159 -8.61 -0.76 10.87
C SER A 159 -8.15 0.69 10.80
N LEU A 160 -7.04 0.96 10.11
CA LEU A 160 -6.55 2.32 9.88
C LEU A 160 -7.59 3.17 9.12
N ILE A 161 -8.18 2.64 8.05
CA ILE A 161 -9.24 3.35 7.31
C ILE A 161 -10.40 3.70 8.26
N VAL A 162 -10.89 2.76 9.05
CA VAL A 162 -12.05 2.97 9.95
C VAL A 162 -11.71 4.00 11.03
N ILE A 163 -10.56 3.87 11.70
CA ILE A 163 -10.13 4.77 12.76
C ILE A 163 -9.98 6.19 12.21
N PHE A 164 -9.19 6.37 11.15
CA PHE A 164 -8.90 7.68 10.59
C PHE A 164 -10.10 8.31 9.89
N SER A 165 -11.02 7.52 9.34
CA SER A 165 -12.26 8.06 8.79
C SER A 165 -13.18 8.61 9.88
N THR A 166 -13.19 8.00 11.05
CA THR A 166 -13.96 8.49 12.19
C THR A 166 -13.35 9.76 12.77
N ILE A 167 -12.02 9.75 13.00
CA ILE A 167 -11.32 10.91 13.56
C ILE A 167 -11.38 12.11 12.59
N GLY A 168 -11.26 11.87 11.29
CA GLY A 168 -11.30 12.93 10.26
C GLY A 168 -12.62 13.69 10.15
N VAL A 169 -13.73 13.11 10.66
CA VAL A 169 -15.01 13.83 10.76
C VAL A 169 -14.97 14.92 11.85
N TYR A 170 -14.27 14.62 12.97
CA TYR A 170 -14.17 15.54 14.10
C TYR A 170 -13.01 16.52 13.93
N PHE A 171 -11.88 16.04 13.42
CA PHE A 171 -10.63 16.81 13.30
C PHE A 171 -10.19 16.85 11.83
N ARG A 172 -10.54 17.90 11.11
CA ARG A 172 -10.21 18.07 9.67
C ARG A 172 -8.70 18.18 9.41
N ASP A 173 -7.97 18.71 10.37
CA ASP A 173 -6.51 18.92 10.26
C ASP A 173 -5.71 17.63 10.16
N ILE A 174 -6.29 16.48 10.58
CA ILE A 174 -5.69 15.16 10.43
C ILE A 174 -5.42 14.84 8.96
N ALA A 175 -6.27 15.29 8.04
CA ALA A 175 -6.07 15.09 6.61
C ALA A 175 -4.77 15.75 6.10
N GLN A 176 -4.31 16.83 6.74
CA GLN A 176 -3.05 17.51 6.44
C GLN A 176 -1.86 16.91 7.20
N ALA A 177 -2.09 16.42 8.42
CA ALA A 177 -1.05 15.79 9.24
C ALA A 177 -0.63 14.41 8.72
N VAL A 178 -1.56 13.62 8.18
CA VAL A 178 -1.31 12.25 7.71
C VAL A 178 -0.20 12.15 6.67
N PRO A 179 -0.11 12.98 5.61
CA PRO A 179 1.00 12.92 4.66
C PRO A 179 2.37 13.13 5.32
N ILE A 180 2.45 14.01 6.32
CA ILE A 180 3.68 14.26 7.09
C ILE A 180 4.05 13.00 7.89
N ILE A 181 3.07 12.40 8.56
CA ILE A 181 3.25 11.16 9.32
C ILE A 181 3.72 10.02 8.40
N ILE A 182 3.12 9.86 7.22
CA ILE A 182 3.52 8.85 6.24
C ILE A 182 4.98 9.07 5.81
N THR A 183 5.37 10.31 5.52
CA THR A 183 6.75 10.63 5.13
C THR A 183 7.72 10.30 6.27
N PHE A 184 7.39 10.65 7.51
CA PHE A 184 8.19 10.33 8.67
C PHE A 184 8.32 8.80 8.86
N LEU A 185 7.22 8.06 8.77
CA LEU A 185 7.22 6.59 8.88
C LEU A 185 8.03 5.94 7.76
N MET A 186 8.03 6.50 6.55
CA MET A 186 8.80 5.99 5.42
C MET A 186 10.31 6.03 5.70
N PHE A 187 10.80 7.14 6.28
CA PHE A 187 12.22 7.26 6.63
C PHE A 187 12.58 6.53 7.91
N LEU A 188 11.65 6.36 8.83
CA LEU A 188 11.87 5.59 10.06
C LEU A 188 11.86 4.08 9.80
N SER A 189 11.12 3.62 8.79
CA SER A 189 11.05 2.21 8.43
C SER A 189 12.34 1.73 7.75
N PRO A 190 12.91 0.57 8.12
CA PRO A 190 14.13 0.02 7.54
C PRO A 190 13.90 -0.56 6.12
N ILE A 191 13.25 0.23 5.25
CA ILE A 191 12.97 -0.14 3.86
C ILE A 191 14.18 0.21 2.97
N PHE A 192 14.78 1.39 3.18
CA PHE A 192 15.86 1.91 2.35
C PHE A 192 17.27 1.52 2.82
N TYR A 193 17.39 1.01 4.04
CA TYR A 193 18.66 0.63 4.65
C TYR A 193 18.52 -0.64 5.49
N PRO A 194 19.56 -1.47 5.57
CA PRO A 194 19.53 -2.66 6.40
C PRO A 194 19.61 -2.27 7.89
N LEU A 195 18.96 -3.03 8.76
CA LEU A 195 18.96 -2.82 10.21
C LEU A 195 20.39 -2.75 10.79
N SER A 196 21.35 -3.46 10.18
CA SER A 196 22.77 -3.44 10.58
C SER A 196 23.46 -2.08 10.40
N ALA A 197 22.91 -1.19 9.59
CA ALA A 197 23.44 0.16 9.36
C ALA A 197 23.05 1.15 10.46
N ILE A 198 22.08 0.79 11.32
CA ILE A 198 21.57 1.65 12.40
C ILE A 198 22.40 1.43 13.67
N PRO A 199 22.65 2.48 14.48
CA PRO A 199 23.28 2.35 15.79
C PRO A 199 22.48 1.38 16.69
N LYS A 200 23.20 0.54 17.47
CA LYS A 200 22.59 -0.51 18.32
C LYS A 200 21.47 0.01 19.22
N SER A 201 21.59 1.21 19.76
CA SER A 201 20.58 1.84 20.63
C SER A 201 19.21 2.02 19.96
N PHE A 202 19.16 2.13 18.62
CA PHE A 202 17.91 2.27 17.86
C PHE A 202 17.42 0.96 17.26
N GLN A 203 18.31 -0.05 17.13
CA GLN A 203 17.93 -1.37 16.62
C GLN A 203 16.89 -2.04 17.51
N ASP A 204 17.06 -1.96 18.85
CA ASP A 204 16.12 -2.56 19.80
C ASP A 204 14.73 -1.93 19.72
N VAL A 205 14.66 -0.61 19.48
CA VAL A 205 13.37 0.12 19.34
C VAL A 205 12.67 -0.22 18.02
N MET A 206 13.40 -0.57 16.97
CA MET A 206 12.84 -0.90 15.66
C MET A 206 12.49 -2.39 15.50
N MET A 207 12.96 -3.25 16.40
CA MET A 207 12.63 -4.68 16.39
C MET A 207 11.35 -5.00 17.17
N TYR A 208 10.86 -4.08 18.00
CA TYR A 208 9.61 -4.18 18.79
C TYR A 208 8.60 -3.12 18.35
#